data_c376e40c7a8c49d84b0b5de5f16fecc7
#
_entry.id   c376e40c7a8c49d84b0b5de5f16fecc7
#
_cell.length_a   1.000
_cell.length_b   1.000
_cell.length_c   1.000
_cell.angle_alpha   90.00
_cell.angle_beta   90.00
_cell.angle_gamma   90.00
#
_symmetry.space_group_name_H-M   'P 1'
#
loop_
_entity.id
_entity.type
_entity.pdbx_description
1 polymer ?
#
loop_
_entity_poly.entity_id
_entity_poly.type
_entity_poly.pdbx_seq_one_letter_code
_entity_poly.pdbx_strand_id
1 'polypeptide(L)'
;FYLESGKWYWEVKAISKAGGGDEYMIGVAGRSASATNQPPHNAANGGIVILATTGETYATGATGVSYGVAYAAGDIIGVALDLTNSKIYWSKNGTWMNSANPAGNTGGASLPTTAALTPQGAYSPVVGFYDTPAAVFSANFGNGYFGTTAVASANVDGNGVGKMEYAVPSGYYTLNTKNLKEFG
;
A
#
# COMPACT_ATOMS: atom_id res chain seq x y z
N PHE A 1 5.40 -8.18 10.29
CA PHE A 1 4.29 -7.84 11.19
C PHE A 1 2.98 -7.86 10.42
N TYR A 2 1.87 -8.00 11.15
CA TYR A 2 0.53 -8.02 10.57
C TYR A 2 -0.35 -7.02 11.29
N LEU A 3 -1.23 -6.37 10.53
CA LEU A 3 -2.19 -5.37 11.00
C LEU A 3 -3.57 -6.03 11.09
N GLU A 4 -4.15 -6.04 12.26
CA GLU A 4 -5.45 -6.68 12.53
C GLU A 4 -6.58 -5.67 12.75
N SER A 5 -6.22 -4.42 13.04
CA SER A 5 -7.16 -3.33 13.33
C SER A 5 -6.60 -1.97 12.96
N GLY A 6 -7.40 -0.92 13.07
CA GLY A 6 -6.97 0.45 12.93
C GLY A 6 -6.92 0.96 11.48
N LYS A 7 -6.40 2.18 11.35
CA LYS A 7 -6.24 2.89 10.09
C LYS A 7 -4.79 3.34 9.96
N TRP A 8 -4.13 2.89 8.90
CA TRP A 8 -2.69 2.99 8.74
C TRP A 8 -2.31 3.68 7.43
N TYR A 9 -1.22 4.45 7.45
CA TYR A 9 -0.68 5.13 6.28
C TYR A 9 0.83 4.90 6.15
N TRP A 10 1.27 4.63 4.94
CA TRP A 10 2.68 4.58 4.57
C TRP A 10 2.86 4.98 3.11
N GLU A 11 4.11 5.20 2.72
CA GLU A 11 4.47 5.59 1.36
C GLU A 11 5.49 4.62 0.77
N VAL A 12 5.39 4.37 -0.52
CA VAL A 12 6.33 3.56 -1.28
C VAL A 12 6.76 4.34 -2.52
N LYS A 13 8.06 4.55 -2.67
CA LYS A 13 8.65 5.11 -3.90
C LYS A 13 9.11 3.98 -4.80
N ALA A 14 8.66 3.97 -6.03
CA ALA A 14 9.22 3.16 -7.07
C ALA A 14 10.56 3.77 -7.50
N ILE A 15 11.68 3.07 -7.32
CA ILE A 15 13.02 3.62 -7.59
C ILE A 15 13.46 3.29 -8.99
N SER A 16 13.43 2.02 -9.37
CA SER A 16 13.82 1.57 -10.69
C SER A 16 13.16 0.25 -11.04
N LYS A 17 13.03 0.03 -12.33
CA LYS A 17 12.80 -1.29 -12.90
C LYS A 17 13.94 -1.60 -13.86
N ALA A 18 14.29 -2.84 -13.99
CA ALA A 18 15.21 -3.30 -15.01
C ALA A 18 14.42 -4.21 -15.98
N GLY A 19 14.20 -3.79 -17.24
CA GLY A 19 13.55 -4.56 -18.31
C GLY A 19 12.11 -4.15 -18.66
N GLY A 20 11.48 -4.90 -19.55
CA GLY A 20 10.43 -4.45 -20.45
C GLY A 20 8.99 -4.38 -19.96
N GLY A 21 8.63 -4.75 -18.78
CA GLY A 21 7.26 -4.67 -18.27
C GLY A 21 7.17 -3.80 -17.01
N ASP A 22 6.20 -2.87 -16.91
CA ASP A 22 6.00 -2.00 -15.74
C ASP A 22 5.08 -2.64 -14.72
N GLU A 23 5.32 -3.89 -14.36
CA GLU A 23 4.45 -4.63 -13.47
C GLU A 23 4.88 -4.51 -12.00
N TYR A 24 5.04 -3.26 -11.54
CA TYR A 24 5.14 -2.99 -10.11
C TYR A 24 3.79 -3.16 -9.45
N MET A 25 3.80 -3.75 -8.28
CA MET A 25 2.61 -3.92 -7.46
C MET A 25 2.85 -3.37 -6.07
N ILE A 26 1.94 -2.55 -5.58
CA ILE A 26 2.00 -1.96 -4.24
C ILE A 26 0.65 -2.14 -3.57
N GLY A 27 0.63 -2.67 -2.34
CA GLY A 27 -0.60 -2.87 -1.60
C GLY A 27 -0.43 -3.64 -0.32
N VAL A 28 -1.31 -4.59 -0.09
CA VAL A 28 -1.28 -5.47 1.08
C VAL A 28 -1.45 -6.93 0.69
N ALA A 29 -0.86 -7.81 1.48
CA ALA A 29 -1.05 -9.26 1.40
C ALA A 29 -1.64 -9.79 2.71
N GLY A 30 -2.45 -10.84 2.62
CA GLY A 30 -2.99 -11.53 3.78
C GLY A 30 -1.91 -12.36 4.49
N ARG A 31 -2.20 -12.81 5.70
CA ARG A 31 -1.25 -13.56 6.56
C ARG A 31 -0.84 -14.92 5.99
N SER A 32 -1.65 -15.50 5.13
CA SER A 32 -1.33 -16.75 4.44
C SER A 32 -0.40 -16.57 3.23
N ALA A 33 -0.01 -15.34 2.91
CA ALA A 33 0.82 -15.07 1.75
C ALA A 33 2.15 -15.81 1.82
N SER A 34 2.43 -16.58 0.78
CA SER A 34 3.73 -17.20 0.58
C SER A 34 4.66 -16.22 -0.12
N ALA A 35 5.88 -16.09 0.38
CA ALA A 35 6.89 -15.23 -0.23
C ALA A 35 7.47 -15.79 -1.55
N THR A 36 7.05 -16.98 -1.97
CA THR A 36 7.65 -17.68 -3.12
C THR A 36 6.75 -17.67 -4.35
N ASN A 37 7.24 -17.03 -5.41
CA ASN A 37 6.77 -17.16 -6.80
C ASN A 37 5.28 -16.93 -7.10
N GLN A 38 4.55 -16.21 -6.24
CA GLN A 38 3.16 -15.88 -6.50
C GLN A 38 2.92 -14.39 -6.27
N PRO A 39 2.23 -13.70 -7.18
CA PRO A 39 1.87 -12.30 -6.99
C PRO A 39 1.10 -12.10 -5.67
N PRO A 40 1.27 -10.98 -4.98
CA PRO A 40 0.57 -10.70 -3.71
C PRO A 40 -0.95 -10.82 -3.80
N HIS A 41 -1.51 -10.58 -4.97
CA HIS A 41 -2.95 -10.68 -5.27
C HIS A 41 -3.42 -12.08 -5.66
N ASN A 42 -2.56 -13.09 -5.66
CA ASN A 42 -3.00 -14.45 -5.90
C ASN A 42 -4.05 -14.86 -4.87
N ALA A 43 -5.02 -15.67 -5.30
CA ALA A 43 -6.09 -16.17 -4.44
C ALA A 43 -5.58 -16.81 -3.14
N ALA A 44 -4.43 -17.48 -3.18
CA ALA A 44 -3.81 -18.09 -2.00
C ALA A 44 -3.20 -17.06 -1.03
N ASN A 45 -2.93 -15.84 -1.49
CA ASN A 45 -2.25 -14.81 -0.70
C ASN A 45 -3.21 -13.80 -0.07
N GLY A 46 -4.47 -13.76 -0.49
CA GLY A 46 -5.50 -12.90 0.09
C GLY A 46 -5.19 -11.41 0.07
N GLY A 47 -4.34 -10.98 -0.87
CA GLY A 47 -3.91 -9.59 -0.98
C GLY A 47 -4.70 -8.77 -1.98
N ILE A 48 -4.49 -7.47 -1.94
CA ILE A 48 -4.93 -6.53 -2.97
C ILE A 48 -3.80 -5.54 -3.25
N VAL A 49 -3.54 -5.32 -4.53
CA VAL A 49 -2.47 -4.44 -5.02
C VAL A 49 -2.97 -3.53 -6.13
N ILE A 50 -2.28 -2.41 -6.35
CA ILE A 50 -2.41 -1.59 -7.55
C ILE A 50 -1.25 -1.88 -8.49
N LEU A 51 -1.55 -2.05 -9.77
CA LEU A 51 -0.58 -2.32 -10.82
C LEU A 51 -0.09 -1.03 -11.46
N ALA A 52 1.22 -0.91 -11.68
CA ALA A 52 1.83 0.32 -12.17
C ALA A 52 1.43 0.68 -13.60
N THR A 53 1.36 -0.29 -14.50
CA THR A 53 1.11 -0.06 -15.93
C THR A 53 -0.26 0.51 -16.24
N THR A 54 -1.26 0.14 -15.45
CA THR A 54 -2.67 0.49 -15.75
C THR A 54 -3.33 1.31 -14.65
N GLY A 55 -2.83 1.25 -13.41
CA GLY A 55 -3.52 1.79 -12.24
C GLY A 55 -4.74 0.95 -11.83
N GLU A 56 -4.86 -0.26 -12.35
CA GLU A 56 -5.91 -1.21 -11.94
C GLU A 56 -5.58 -1.87 -10.62
N THR A 57 -6.59 -2.22 -9.86
CA THR A 57 -6.44 -3.06 -8.67
C THR A 57 -6.67 -4.52 -9.01
N TYR A 58 -5.87 -5.37 -8.37
CA TYR A 58 -5.98 -6.83 -8.45
C TYR A 58 -6.13 -7.42 -7.07
N ALA A 59 -7.13 -8.26 -6.88
CA ALA A 59 -7.42 -8.93 -5.62
C ALA A 59 -7.77 -10.40 -5.88
N THR A 60 -7.24 -11.31 -5.07
CA THR A 60 -7.60 -12.73 -5.04
C THR A 60 -7.51 -13.46 -6.39
N GLY A 61 -6.53 -13.11 -7.22
CA GLY A 61 -6.35 -13.67 -8.55
C GLY A 61 -7.38 -13.20 -9.60
N ALA A 62 -8.14 -12.18 -9.28
CA ALA A 62 -9.19 -11.65 -10.15
C ALA A 62 -8.61 -10.89 -11.35
N THR A 63 -9.48 -10.61 -12.29
CA THR A 63 -9.23 -9.65 -13.38
C THR A 63 -9.02 -8.25 -12.80
N GLY A 64 -8.19 -7.44 -13.45
CA GLY A 64 -7.97 -6.05 -13.07
C GLY A 64 -9.26 -5.23 -13.02
N VAL A 65 -9.38 -4.41 -11.98
CA VAL A 65 -10.51 -3.50 -11.80
C VAL A 65 -9.99 -2.08 -11.92
N SER A 66 -10.59 -1.28 -12.79
CA SER A 66 -10.21 0.13 -12.96
C SER A 66 -10.32 0.87 -11.63
N TYR A 67 -9.23 1.55 -11.24
CA TYR A 67 -9.17 2.26 -9.97
C TYR A 67 -8.46 3.61 -10.09
N GLY A 68 -7.26 3.63 -10.62
CA GLY A 68 -6.40 4.80 -10.62
C GLY A 68 -5.75 5.09 -11.95
N VAL A 69 -4.55 5.59 -11.88
CA VAL A 69 -3.72 5.93 -13.03
C VAL A 69 -2.38 5.20 -12.96
N ALA A 70 -1.78 4.98 -14.11
CA ALA A 70 -0.44 4.41 -14.20
C ALA A 70 0.59 5.21 -13.40
N TYR A 71 1.58 4.50 -12.82
CA TYR A 71 2.72 5.11 -12.15
C TYR A 71 4.02 4.47 -12.59
N ALA A 72 5.13 5.15 -12.42
CA ALA A 72 6.44 4.76 -12.92
C ALA A 72 7.55 5.00 -11.88
N ALA A 73 8.79 4.66 -12.26
CA ALA A 73 9.96 4.99 -11.47
C ALA A 73 10.03 6.51 -11.18
N GLY A 74 10.29 6.84 -9.92
CA GLY A 74 10.29 8.21 -9.40
C GLY A 74 8.98 8.59 -8.68
N ASP A 75 7.84 7.97 -9.03
CA ASP A 75 6.57 8.24 -8.36
C ASP A 75 6.54 7.68 -6.92
N ILE A 76 5.85 8.40 -6.06
CA ILE A 76 5.58 8.01 -4.68
C ILE A 76 4.10 7.64 -4.57
N ILE A 77 3.87 6.43 -4.12
CA ILE A 77 2.52 5.89 -3.89
C ILE A 77 2.24 5.90 -2.39
N GLY A 78 1.29 6.73 -1.96
CA GLY A 78 0.76 6.68 -0.62
C GLY A 78 -0.30 5.59 -0.53
N VAL A 79 -0.27 4.81 0.55
CA VAL A 79 -1.24 3.75 0.83
C VAL A 79 -1.92 4.04 2.15
N ALA A 80 -3.26 4.12 2.12
CA ALA A 80 -4.08 4.23 3.33
C ALA A 80 -4.92 2.96 3.48
N LEU A 81 -4.69 2.21 4.56
CA LEU A 81 -5.36 0.97 4.90
C LEU A 81 -6.36 1.23 6.03
N ASP A 82 -7.63 0.97 5.80
CA ASP A 82 -8.71 1.11 6.77
C ASP A 82 -9.30 -0.26 7.10
N LEU A 83 -8.81 -0.85 8.18
CA LEU A 83 -9.29 -2.16 8.65
C LEU A 83 -10.65 -2.06 9.35
N THR A 84 -11.03 -0.89 9.84
CA THR A 84 -12.34 -0.64 10.44
C THR A 84 -13.47 -0.74 9.40
N ASN A 85 -13.21 -0.22 8.19
CA ASN A 85 -14.19 -0.21 7.11
C ASN A 85 -13.87 -1.20 5.97
N SER A 86 -12.84 -2.04 6.16
CA SER A 86 -12.37 -3.02 5.16
C SER A 86 -12.07 -2.37 3.80
N LYS A 87 -11.28 -1.27 3.81
CA LYS A 87 -10.94 -0.49 2.63
C LYS A 87 -9.44 -0.26 2.52
N ILE A 88 -8.98 -0.10 1.29
CA ILE A 88 -7.64 0.38 0.97
C ILE A 88 -7.71 1.46 -0.10
N TYR A 89 -6.81 2.43 -0.01
CA TYR A 89 -6.75 3.58 -0.90
C TYR A 89 -5.32 3.79 -1.37
N TRP A 90 -5.16 4.30 -2.59
CA TRP A 90 -3.85 4.69 -3.11
C TRP A 90 -3.85 6.14 -3.58
N SER A 91 -2.75 6.82 -3.36
CA SER A 91 -2.44 8.11 -3.96
C SER A 91 -1.18 8.03 -4.81
N LYS A 92 -1.12 8.85 -5.85
CA LYS A 92 0.09 9.06 -6.63
C LYS A 92 0.58 10.48 -6.40
N ASN A 93 1.79 10.64 -5.90
CA ASN A 93 2.41 11.94 -5.63
C ASN A 93 1.47 12.89 -4.85
N GLY A 94 0.83 12.35 -3.81
CA GLY A 94 -0.10 13.06 -2.92
C GLY A 94 -1.53 13.22 -3.45
N THR A 95 -1.83 12.86 -4.69
CA THR A 95 -3.19 12.92 -5.25
C THR A 95 -3.88 11.58 -5.11
N TRP A 96 -5.01 11.53 -4.40
CA TRP A 96 -5.78 10.32 -4.22
C TRP A 96 -6.40 9.84 -5.53
N MET A 97 -6.18 8.57 -5.87
CA MET A 97 -6.76 7.92 -7.04
C MET A 97 -8.26 7.66 -6.83
N ASN A 98 -9.01 7.40 -7.91
CA ASN A 98 -10.44 7.13 -7.88
C ASN A 98 -11.28 8.23 -7.19
N SER A 99 -10.82 9.48 -7.20
CA SER A 99 -11.42 10.59 -6.45
C SER A 99 -11.66 10.24 -4.98
N ALA A 100 -10.79 9.42 -4.41
CA ALA A 100 -10.97 8.89 -3.08
C ALA A 100 -10.76 9.94 -1.99
N ASN A 101 -11.50 9.78 -0.90
CA ASN A 101 -11.28 10.50 0.35
C ASN A 101 -11.19 9.47 1.50
N PRO A 102 -9.99 9.05 1.89
CA PRO A 102 -9.82 8.08 2.97
C PRO A 102 -10.45 8.52 4.29
N ALA A 103 -10.31 9.80 4.65
CA ALA A 103 -10.92 10.35 5.87
C ALA A 103 -12.45 10.28 5.87
N GLY A 104 -13.06 10.45 4.68
CA GLY A 104 -14.50 10.35 4.47
C GLY A 104 -14.99 8.95 4.09
N ASN A 105 -14.12 7.95 4.07
CA ASN A 105 -14.43 6.55 3.70
C ASN A 105 -15.08 6.38 2.31
N THR A 106 -14.67 7.19 1.32
CA THR A 106 -15.19 7.12 -0.05
C THR A 106 -14.10 6.80 -1.07
N GLY A 107 -14.46 6.13 -2.18
CA GLY A 107 -13.56 5.83 -3.29
C GLY A 107 -12.50 4.76 -3.03
N GLY A 108 -12.52 4.09 -1.88
CA GLY A 108 -11.59 3.01 -1.56
C GLY A 108 -11.97 1.68 -2.20
N ALA A 109 -10.97 0.87 -2.52
CA ALA A 109 -11.16 -0.52 -2.92
C ALA A 109 -11.47 -1.39 -1.70
N SER A 110 -12.33 -2.41 -1.86
CA SER A 110 -12.66 -3.34 -0.78
C SER A 110 -11.53 -4.34 -0.56
N LEU A 111 -11.18 -4.56 0.70
CA LEU A 111 -10.23 -5.62 1.08
C LEU A 111 -10.86 -7.01 0.84
N PRO A 112 -10.06 -8.00 0.42
CA PRO A 112 -10.50 -9.39 0.39
C PRO A 112 -10.80 -9.87 1.80
N THR A 113 -12.05 -10.23 2.08
CA THR A 113 -12.51 -10.55 3.46
C THR A 113 -12.79 -12.02 3.70
N THR A 114 -12.43 -12.91 2.77
CA THR A 114 -12.73 -14.33 2.97
C THR A 114 -11.82 -14.95 4.03
N ALA A 115 -12.37 -15.68 4.95
CA ALA A 115 -11.64 -16.40 6.01
C ALA A 115 -10.55 -17.36 5.46
N ALA A 116 -10.73 -17.87 4.24
CA ALA A 116 -9.74 -18.70 3.56
C ALA A 116 -8.51 -17.89 3.11
N LEU A 117 -8.66 -16.60 2.82
CA LEU A 117 -7.62 -15.74 2.27
C LEU A 117 -6.90 -14.93 3.36
N THR A 118 -7.63 -14.62 4.42
CA THR A 118 -7.12 -13.94 5.61
C THR A 118 -7.62 -14.64 6.86
N PRO A 119 -7.20 -15.89 7.12
CA PRO A 119 -7.80 -16.71 8.19
C PRO A 119 -7.74 -16.06 9.58
N GLN A 120 -6.97 -14.99 9.71
CA GLN A 120 -6.82 -14.24 10.95
C GLN A 120 -7.13 -12.75 10.79
N GLY A 121 -7.72 -12.35 9.65
CA GLY A 121 -8.11 -10.96 9.39
C GLY A 121 -6.93 -9.97 9.33
N ALA A 122 -5.71 -10.46 9.13
CA ALA A 122 -4.50 -9.68 9.25
C ALA A 122 -3.85 -9.41 7.89
N TYR A 123 -3.36 -8.19 7.70
CA TYR A 123 -2.68 -7.74 6.49
C TYR A 123 -1.28 -7.22 6.77
N SER A 124 -0.38 -7.40 5.81
CA SER A 124 0.95 -6.81 5.79
C SER A 124 1.14 -5.93 4.56
N PRO A 125 1.83 -4.78 4.66
CA PRO A 125 2.29 -4.07 3.48
C PRO A 125 3.10 -4.97 2.56
N VAL A 126 2.87 -4.84 1.26
CA VAL A 126 3.56 -5.63 0.25
C VAL A 126 3.95 -4.78 -0.95
N VAL A 127 5.09 -5.07 -1.50
CA VAL A 127 5.49 -4.68 -2.84
C VAL A 127 5.82 -5.94 -3.62
N GLY A 128 5.55 -5.93 -4.91
CA GLY A 128 5.86 -7.04 -5.79
C GLY A 128 6.19 -6.56 -7.19
N PHE A 129 6.69 -7.47 -7.98
CA PHE A 129 6.86 -7.29 -9.41
C PHE A 129 6.56 -8.61 -10.11
N TYR A 130 6.09 -8.50 -11.32
CA TYR A 130 5.85 -9.62 -12.20
C TYR A 130 6.89 -9.56 -13.30
N ASP A 131 7.52 -10.69 -13.58
CA ASP A 131 8.57 -10.83 -14.56
C ASP A 131 9.99 -10.44 -14.09
N THR A 132 11.00 -10.92 -14.82
CA THR A 132 12.40 -10.56 -14.63
C THR A 132 12.81 -9.43 -15.58
N PRO A 133 13.54 -8.44 -15.12
CA PRO A 133 14.37 -8.35 -13.93
C PRO A 133 13.79 -7.47 -12.80
N ALA A 134 14.44 -7.54 -11.64
CA ALA A 134 14.07 -6.99 -10.37
C ALA A 134 13.65 -5.51 -10.36
N ALA A 135 12.59 -5.21 -9.65
CA ALA A 135 12.18 -3.85 -9.27
C ALA A 135 12.83 -3.44 -7.95
N VAL A 136 13.12 -2.15 -7.79
CA VAL A 136 13.62 -1.57 -6.55
C VAL A 136 12.59 -0.60 -6.00
N PHE A 137 12.22 -0.78 -4.74
CA PHE A 137 11.32 0.08 -4.01
C PHE A 137 12.00 0.64 -2.76
N SER A 138 11.58 1.82 -2.34
CA SER A 138 11.91 2.38 -1.03
C SER A 138 10.63 2.70 -0.29
N ALA A 139 10.44 2.11 0.89
CA ALA A 139 9.28 2.36 1.73
C ALA A 139 9.62 3.37 2.84
N ASN A 140 8.70 4.32 3.07
CA ASN A 140 8.69 5.21 4.21
C ASN A 140 7.54 4.84 5.14
N PHE A 141 7.87 4.27 6.28
CA PHE A 141 6.94 3.92 7.35
C PHE A 141 6.89 5.00 8.46
N GLY A 142 7.30 6.24 8.13
CA GLY A 142 7.35 7.35 9.07
C GLY A 142 8.76 7.70 9.54
N ASN A 143 9.80 7.07 9.01
CA ASN A 143 11.19 7.43 9.33
C ASN A 143 11.69 8.68 8.58
N GLY A 144 10.96 9.13 7.55
CA GLY A 144 11.27 10.33 6.79
C GLY A 144 12.29 10.15 5.67
N TYR A 145 12.47 8.92 5.18
CA TYR A 145 13.43 8.63 4.12
C TYR A 145 12.89 7.61 3.11
N PHE A 146 13.26 7.82 1.86
CA PHE A 146 13.22 6.82 0.80
C PHE A 146 14.66 6.37 0.51
N GLY A 147 15.07 5.25 1.12
CA GLY A 147 16.47 4.85 1.16
C GLY A 147 17.31 5.87 1.92
N THR A 148 18.21 6.57 1.23
CA THR A 148 19.05 7.64 1.79
C THR A 148 18.50 9.05 1.51
N THR A 149 17.42 9.18 0.73
CA THR A 149 16.84 10.47 0.36
C THR A 149 15.78 10.87 1.39
N ALA A 150 16.00 11.99 2.08
CA ALA A 150 15.04 12.55 3.02
C ALA A 150 13.77 13.02 2.28
N VAL A 151 12.61 12.91 2.94
CA VAL A 151 11.36 13.53 2.48
C VAL A 151 11.50 15.05 2.50
N ALA A 152 10.81 15.73 1.57
CA ALA A 152 10.87 17.19 1.47
C ALA A 152 9.97 17.88 2.51
N SER A 153 8.80 17.30 2.83
CA SER A 153 7.74 17.97 3.59
C SER A 153 7.62 17.53 5.05
N ALA A 154 8.09 16.33 5.40
CA ALA A 154 8.07 15.75 6.75
C ALA A 154 6.70 15.87 7.46
N ASN A 155 5.60 15.56 6.73
CA ASN A 155 4.25 15.57 7.30
C ASN A 155 4.10 14.52 8.40
N VAL A 156 3.37 14.86 9.45
CA VAL A 156 3.07 13.99 10.59
C VAL A 156 1.60 13.55 10.55
N ASP A 157 1.26 12.50 11.28
CA ASP A 157 -0.12 12.12 11.54
C ASP A 157 -0.77 12.99 12.64
N GLY A 158 -2.04 12.70 12.96
CA GLY A 158 -2.80 13.44 13.97
C GLY A 158 -2.19 13.41 15.37
N ASN A 159 -1.26 12.50 15.65
CA ASN A 159 -0.54 12.40 16.93
C ASN A 159 0.84 13.08 16.89
N GLY A 160 1.17 13.75 15.81
CA GLY A 160 2.48 14.38 15.61
C GLY A 160 3.60 13.37 15.39
N VAL A 161 3.27 12.17 14.90
CA VAL A 161 4.21 11.07 14.69
C VAL A 161 4.45 10.83 13.21
N GLY A 162 5.66 10.38 12.87
CA GLY A 162 6.08 10.10 11.51
C GLY A 162 6.67 11.31 10.80
N LYS A 163 7.24 11.07 9.62
CA LYS A 163 7.73 12.06 8.66
C LYS A 163 7.42 11.55 7.26
N MET A 164 6.30 11.97 6.72
CA MET A 164 5.82 11.53 5.41
C MET A 164 6.05 12.62 4.36
N GLU A 165 6.21 12.24 3.09
CA GLU A 165 6.32 13.19 1.99
C GLU A 165 5.01 13.95 1.79
N TYR A 166 3.88 13.24 1.88
CA TYR A 166 2.54 13.80 1.69
C TYR A 166 1.72 13.78 2.97
N ALA A 167 0.64 14.56 2.99
CA ALA A 167 -0.24 14.66 4.14
C ALA A 167 -0.88 13.32 4.48
N VAL A 168 -0.77 12.92 5.74
CA VAL A 168 -1.45 11.74 6.27
C VAL A 168 -2.95 12.02 6.37
N PRO A 169 -3.83 11.15 5.85
CA PRO A 169 -5.27 11.36 5.97
C PRO A 169 -5.71 11.47 7.43
N SER A 170 -6.67 12.35 7.71
CA SER A 170 -7.22 12.48 9.05
C SER A 170 -7.78 11.15 9.56
N GLY A 171 -7.45 10.79 10.79
CA GLY A 171 -7.85 9.53 11.42
C GLY A 171 -6.97 8.32 11.07
N TYR A 172 -5.92 8.51 10.28
CA TYR A 172 -4.91 7.49 10.00
C TYR A 172 -3.63 7.74 10.79
N TYR A 173 -2.97 6.67 11.17
CA TYR A 173 -1.67 6.69 11.83
C TYR A 173 -0.56 6.28 10.86
N THR A 174 0.58 6.93 10.96
CA THR A 174 1.77 6.47 10.24
C THR A 174 2.19 5.09 10.76
N LEU A 175 2.52 4.19 9.83
CA LEU A 175 2.83 2.81 10.14
C LEU A 175 4.26 2.68 10.69
N ASN A 176 4.46 3.08 11.93
CA ASN A 176 5.74 3.00 12.63
C ASN A 176 5.61 2.32 14.00
N THR A 177 6.75 1.98 14.59
CA THR A 177 6.80 1.23 15.85
C THR A 177 6.14 1.93 17.03
N LYS A 178 6.14 3.28 17.05
CA LYS A 178 5.50 4.06 18.12
C LYS A 178 3.98 3.89 18.04
N ASN A 179 3.40 4.12 16.88
CA ASN A 179 1.96 3.96 16.68
C ASN A 179 1.52 2.49 16.79
N LEU A 180 2.32 1.54 16.28
CA LEU A 180 2.02 0.11 16.42
C LEU A 180 1.98 -0.35 17.86
N LYS A 181 2.81 0.21 18.73
CA LYS A 181 2.77 -0.10 20.18
C LYS A 181 1.50 0.41 20.85
N GLU A 182 0.93 1.51 20.37
CA GLU A 182 -0.18 2.20 21.00
C GLU A 182 -1.54 1.80 20.40
N PHE A 183 -1.59 1.53 19.09
CA PHE A 183 -2.83 1.35 18.32
C PHE A 183 -2.86 0.06 17.47
N GLY A 184 -1.80 -0.75 17.50
CA GLY A 184 -1.65 -1.98 16.73
C GLY A 184 -2.24 -3.23 17.39
#